data_371667eb1c0ba6e740b5c0ccb8cd3692
#
_entry.id   371667eb1c0ba6e740b5c0ccb8cd3692
#
_cell.length_a   1.000
_cell.length_b   1.000
_cell.length_c   1.000
_cell.angle_alpha   90.00
_cell.angle_beta   90.00
_cell.angle_gamma   90.00
#
_symmetry.space_group_name_H-M   'P 1'
#
loop_
_entity.id
_entity.type
_entity.pdbx_description
1 polymer ?
#
loop_
_entity_poly.entity_id
_entity_poly.type
_entity_poly.pdbx_seq_one_letter_code
_entity_poly.pdbx_strand_id
1 'polypeptide(L)'
;MAKAKQENEYEDIPGTFVFNAERSRQGYGINMFCMSLMKDANRKAFKANEAEYLKQYALTPEQTDAILKRDYNRMLELGGNIYFTAKLGATDGHSFRHLAAVMTGSTQEDYAAMMLAGGRSVEGNRSKSGKYDKPARKAAAKKTAAKSTAKSAKKAKSKSSKKRK
;
A
#
# COMPACT_ATOMS: atom_id res chain seq x y z
N MET A 1 20.24 -2.87 -30.50
CA MET A 1 19.20 -1.84 -30.31
C MET A 1 18.55 -2.05 -28.95
N ALA A 2 18.69 -1.11 -27.99
CA ALA A 2 18.01 -1.19 -26.70
C ALA A 2 16.50 -1.05 -26.96
N LYS A 3 15.69 -2.03 -26.55
CA LYS A 3 14.23 -1.87 -26.53
C LYS A 3 13.88 -0.67 -25.65
N ALA A 4 13.12 0.29 -26.19
CA ALA A 4 12.57 1.36 -25.39
C ALA A 4 11.84 0.74 -24.19
N LYS A 5 12.15 1.24 -22.98
CA LYS A 5 11.48 0.80 -21.73
C LYS A 5 10.00 1.14 -21.89
N GLN A 6 9.14 0.13 -21.92
CA GLN A 6 7.70 0.34 -21.96
C GLN A 6 7.28 0.85 -20.59
N GLU A 7 6.83 2.10 -20.52
CA GLU A 7 6.29 2.67 -19.29
C GLU A 7 4.99 1.94 -18.93
N ASN A 8 4.92 1.48 -17.69
CA ASN A 8 3.71 0.85 -17.18
C ASN A 8 2.70 1.90 -16.72
N GLU A 9 1.43 1.62 -16.91
CA GLU A 9 0.31 2.53 -16.60
C GLU A 9 0.24 3.02 -15.15
N TYR A 10 0.89 2.31 -14.23
CA TYR A 10 0.88 2.62 -12.80
C TYR A 10 2.12 3.38 -12.31
N GLU A 11 3.13 3.60 -13.16
CA GLU A 11 4.40 4.21 -12.74
C GLU A 11 4.28 5.70 -12.41
N ASP A 12 3.30 6.38 -12.96
CA ASP A 12 3.04 7.79 -12.71
C ASP A 12 2.09 8.06 -11.53
N ILE A 13 1.57 7.00 -10.87
CA ILE A 13 0.69 7.13 -9.72
C ILE A 13 1.52 7.38 -8.45
N PRO A 14 1.36 8.53 -7.77
CA PRO A 14 2.14 8.85 -6.57
C PRO A 14 2.01 7.79 -5.47
N GLY A 15 3.13 7.40 -4.86
CA GLY A 15 3.16 6.44 -3.75
C GLY A 15 2.78 5.01 -4.12
N THR A 16 2.77 4.67 -5.41
CA THR A 16 2.44 3.32 -5.88
C THR A 16 3.71 2.59 -6.31
N PHE A 17 4.04 1.50 -5.62
CA PHE A 17 5.20 0.65 -5.90
C PHE A 17 4.74 -0.76 -6.25
N VAL A 18 4.40 -0.99 -7.53
CA VAL A 18 3.98 -2.32 -7.98
C VAL A 18 5.20 -3.24 -8.06
N PHE A 19 5.16 -4.32 -7.30
CA PHE A 19 6.24 -5.31 -7.27
C PHE A 19 6.14 -6.23 -8.50
N ASN A 20 6.94 -5.93 -9.51
CA ASN A 20 7.06 -6.69 -10.75
C ASN A 20 8.41 -7.41 -10.86
N ALA A 21 8.67 -8.10 -11.98
CA ALA A 21 9.88 -8.87 -12.20
C ALA A 21 11.17 -8.00 -12.19
N GLU A 22 11.09 -6.75 -12.67
CA GLU A 22 12.21 -5.81 -12.66
C GLU A 22 12.54 -5.39 -11.22
N ARG A 23 11.53 -4.97 -10.45
CA ARG A 23 11.68 -4.63 -9.02
C ARG A 23 12.13 -5.81 -8.18
N SER A 24 11.64 -7.01 -8.47
CA SER A 24 12.09 -8.23 -7.79
C SER A 24 13.59 -8.46 -7.97
N ARG A 25 14.12 -8.26 -9.17
CA ARG A 25 15.57 -8.36 -9.42
C ARG A 25 16.36 -7.25 -8.75
N GLN A 26 15.87 -6.01 -8.86
CA GLN A 26 16.50 -4.84 -8.25
C GLN A 26 16.60 -4.97 -6.73
N GLY A 27 15.53 -5.37 -6.08
CA GLY A 27 15.43 -5.46 -4.62
C GLY A 27 15.78 -6.84 -4.05
N TYR A 28 16.39 -7.74 -4.83
CA TYR A 28 16.68 -9.09 -4.37
C TYR A 28 17.47 -9.12 -3.06
N GLY A 29 18.53 -8.30 -2.95
CA GLY A 29 19.34 -8.19 -1.73
C GLY A 29 18.51 -7.75 -0.51
N ILE A 30 17.68 -6.69 -0.65
CA ILE A 30 16.78 -6.22 0.41
C ILE A 30 15.83 -7.35 0.86
N ASN A 31 15.21 -8.02 -0.10
CA ASN A 31 14.21 -9.04 0.18
C ASN A 31 14.82 -10.26 0.87
N MET A 32 16.00 -10.70 0.43
CA MET A 32 16.72 -11.81 1.07
C MET A 32 17.22 -11.46 2.46
N PHE A 33 17.75 -10.25 2.66
CA PHE A 33 18.07 -9.73 3.99
C PHE A 33 16.83 -9.80 4.91
N CYS A 34 15.72 -9.18 4.50
CA CYS A 34 14.49 -9.17 5.30
C CYS A 34 13.97 -10.59 5.59
N MET A 35 14.06 -11.52 4.62
CA MET A 35 13.69 -12.92 4.81
C MET A 35 14.55 -13.61 5.86
N SER A 36 15.83 -13.28 5.94
CA SER A 36 16.73 -13.88 6.94
C SER A 36 16.29 -13.60 8.37
N LEU A 37 15.63 -12.45 8.60
CA LEU A 37 15.12 -12.03 9.92
C LEU A 37 13.96 -12.89 10.44
N MET A 38 13.47 -13.84 9.68
CA MET A 38 12.53 -14.86 10.18
C MET A 38 13.15 -15.75 11.24
N LYS A 39 14.47 -15.93 11.22
CA LYS A 39 15.20 -16.73 12.21
C LYS A 39 15.64 -15.85 13.39
N ASP A 40 15.42 -16.34 14.61
CA ASP A 40 15.78 -15.60 15.84
C ASP A 40 17.28 -15.33 15.94
N ALA A 41 18.13 -16.32 15.60
CA ALA A 41 19.58 -16.13 15.59
C ALA A 41 20.02 -14.97 14.66
N ASN A 42 19.38 -14.85 13.49
CA ASN A 42 19.67 -13.79 12.53
C ASN A 42 19.22 -12.40 13.05
N ARG A 43 18.06 -12.33 13.71
CA ARG A 43 17.62 -11.08 14.36
C ARG A 43 18.60 -10.62 15.44
N LYS A 44 19.09 -11.56 16.25
CA LYS A 44 20.10 -11.27 17.29
C LYS A 44 21.41 -10.79 16.67
N ALA A 45 21.90 -11.49 15.64
CA ALA A 45 23.12 -11.09 14.92
C ALA A 45 22.98 -9.72 14.26
N PHE A 46 21.85 -9.45 13.60
CA PHE A 46 21.57 -8.15 13.00
C PHE A 46 21.56 -7.04 14.05
N LYS A 47 20.82 -7.21 15.15
CA LYS A 47 20.77 -6.22 16.24
C LYS A 47 22.11 -5.97 16.93
N ALA A 48 23.00 -6.96 16.94
CA ALA A 48 24.34 -6.80 17.51
C ALA A 48 25.22 -5.87 16.68
N ASN A 49 25.15 -5.93 15.34
CA ASN A 49 25.87 -5.04 14.44
C ASN A 49 25.19 -5.03 13.07
N GLU A 50 24.27 -4.08 12.87
CA GLU A 50 23.46 -3.97 11.67
C GLU A 50 24.31 -3.80 10.41
N ALA A 51 25.26 -2.87 10.42
CA ALA A 51 26.10 -2.55 9.27
C ALA A 51 26.97 -3.76 8.82
N GLU A 52 27.51 -4.50 9.76
CA GLU A 52 28.31 -5.69 9.47
C GLU A 52 27.42 -6.83 8.94
N TYR A 53 26.24 -7.03 9.55
CA TYR A 53 25.32 -8.05 9.10
C TYR A 53 24.84 -7.83 7.67
N LEU A 54 24.62 -6.57 7.27
CA LEU A 54 24.19 -6.22 5.91
C LEU A 54 25.21 -6.53 4.83
N LYS A 55 26.51 -6.59 5.15
CA LYS A 55 27.58 -6.95 4.19
C LYS A 55 27.44 -8.35 3.60
N GLN A 56 26.68 -9.23 4.25
CA GLN A 56 26.40 -10.59 3.77
C GLN A 56 25.45 -10.61 2.56
N TYR A 57 24.83 -9.48 2.22
CA TYR A 57 23.84 -9.37 1.15
C TYR A 57 24.37 -8.44 0.05
N ALA A 58 23.99 -8.76 -1.20
CA ALA A 58 24.33 -7.92 -2.35
C ALA A 58 23.41 -6.68 -2.35
N LEU A 59 23.75 -5.70 -1.52
CA LEU A 59 23.03 -4.44 -1.38
C LEU A 59 23.81 -3.30 -2.04
N THR A 60 23.11 -2.36 -2.66
CA THR A 60 23.71 -1.10 -3.07
C THR A 60 23.90 -0.19 -1.84
N PRO A 61 24.77 0.85 -1.94
CA PRO A 61 24.90 1.83 -0.85
C PRO A 61 23.55 2.47 -0.47
N GLU A 62 22.71 2.81 -1.45
CA GLU A 62 21.39 3.40 -1.23
C GLU A 62 20.42 2.42 -0.53
N GLN A 63 20.50 1.14 -0.88
CA GLN A 63 19.71 0.11 -0.22
C GLN A 63 20.12 -0.09 1.23
N THR A 64 21.43 -0.09 1.49
CA THR A 64 21.98 -0.18 2.84
C THR A 64 21.55 1.02 3.69
N ASP A 65 21.69 2.23 3.15
CA ASP A 65 21.27 3.47 3.83
C ASP A 65 19.78 3.47 4.17
N ALA A 66 18.92 3.08 3.21
CA ALA A 66 17.47 2.98 3.42
C ALA A 66 17.11 1.98 4.53
N ILE A 67 17.81 0.84 4.62
CA ILE A 67 17.60 -0.15 5.68
C ILE A 67 18.01 0.43 7.04
N LEU A 68 19.20 1.01 7.14
CA LEU A 68 19.73 1.56 8.40
C LEU A 68 18.88 2.73 8.92
N LYS A 69 18.33 3.55 8.02
CA LYS A 69 17.43 4.65 8.36
C LYS A 69 15.97 4.22 8.59
N ARG A 70 15.63 2.96 8.34
CA ARG A 70 14.23 2.48 8.39
C ARG A 70 13.32 3.26 7.43
N ASP A 71 13.89 3.74 6.31
CA ASP A 71 13.10 4.39 5.26
C ASP A 71 12.38 3.34 4.40
N TYR A 72 11.21 2.91 4.89
CA TYR A 72 10.42 1.87 4.24
C TYR A 72 9.97 2.27 2.84
N ASN A 73 9.62 3.54 2.62
CA ASN A 73 9.24 4.04 1.30
C ASN A 73 10.40 3.92 0.32
N ARG A 74 11.59 4.35 0.74
CA ARG A 74 12.80 4.24 -0.08
C ARG A 74 13.18 2.79 -0.35
N MET A 75 13.01 1.88 0.63
CA MET A 75 13.23 0.46 0.40
C MET A 75 12.30 -0.10 -0.68
N LEU A 76 11.01 0.31 -0.72
CA LEU A 76 10.08 -0.09 -1.78
C LEU A 76 10.47 0.49 -3.15
N GLU A 77 10.91 1.74 -3.20
CA GLU A 77 11.43 2.36 -4.43
C GLU A 77 12.63 1.61 -4.99
N LEU A 78 13.50 1.11 -4.11
CA LEU A 78 14.69 0.34 -4.46
C LEU A 78 14.43 -1.16 -4.68
N GLY A 79 13.17 -1.55 -4.87
CA GLY A 79 12.76 -2.91 -5.24
C GLY A 79 12.40 -3.82 -4.07
N GLY A 80 12.31 -3.30 -2.85
CA GLY A 80 11.81 -4.04 -1.70
C GLY A 80 10.33 -4.41 -1.87
N ASN A 81 9.94 -5.53 -1.28
CA ASN A 81 8.55 -5.95 -1.19
C ASN A 81 8.04 -5.72 0.24
N ILE A 82 6.86 -5.14 0.39
CA ILE A 82 6.29 -4.79 1.70
C ILE A 82 6.18 -5.99 2.65
N TYR A 83 5.88 -7.19 2.16
CA TYR A 83 5.81 -8.40 2.99
C TYR A 83 7.16 -8.81 3.57
N PHE A 84 8.25 -8.48 2.87
CA PHE A 84 9.61 -8.74 3.35
C PHE A 84 10.08 -7.60 4.25
N THR A 85 9.94 -6.36 3.84
CA THR A 85 10.38 -5.19 4.61
C THR A 85 9.66 -5.06 5.96
N ALA A 86 8.39 -5.51 6.05
CA ALA A 86 7.66 -5.59 7.31
C ALA A 86 8.34 -6.48 8.37
N LYS A 87 9.18 -7.44 7.97
CA LYS A 87 9.94 -8.29 8.91
C LYS A 87 11.03 -7.50 9.63
N LEU A 88 11.59 -6.48 8.99
CA LEU A 88 12.50 -5.54 9.64
C LEU A 88 11.76 -4.76 10.74
N GLY A 89 10.60 -4.19 10.44
CA GLY A 89 9.79 -3.51 11.44
C GLY A 89 9.40 -4.41 12.62
N ALA A 90 8.99 -5.65 12.33
CA ALA A 90 8.70 -6.64 13.38
C ALA A 90 9.95 -6.99 14.21
N THR A 91 11.14 -7.00 13.61
CA THR A 91 12.41 -7.19 14.32
C THR A 91 12.69 -6.05 15.28
N ASP A 92 12.30 -4.81 14.92
CA ASP A 92 12.41 -3.64 15.77
C ASP A 92 11.29 -3.57 16.84
N GLY A 93 10.33 -4.50 16.81
CA GLY A 93 9.20 -4.55 17.75
C GLY A 93 7.99 -3.73 17.30
N HIS A 94 7.97 -3.26 16.07
CA HIS A 94 6.87 -2.45 15.53
C HIS A 94 5.77 -3.30 14.89
N SER A 95 4.53 -2.88 15.10
CA SER A 95 3.38 -3.48 14.40
C SER A 95 3.32 -3.02 12.94
N PHE A 96 2.63 -3.79 12.09
CA PHE A 96 2.39 -3.38 10.71
C PHE A 96 1.62 -2.04 10.62
N ARG A 97 0.72 -1.77 11.58
CA ARG A 97 0.02 -0.49 11.69
C ARG A 97 1.00 0.67 11.92
N HIS A 98 2.02 0.46 12.75
CA HIS A 98 3.07 1.46 12.96
C HIS A 98 3.82 1.75 11.65
N LEU A 99 4.23 0.71 10.92
CA LEU A 99 4.89 0.88 9.63
C LEU A 99 4.03 1.67 8.65
N ALA A 100 2.76 1.30 8.53
CA ALA A 100 1.83 2.00 7.64
C ALA A 100 1.64 3.48 8.03
N ALA A 101 1.59 3.78 9.32
CA ALA A 101 1.53 5.16 9.82
C ALA A 101 2.80 5.94 9.43
N VAL A 102 3.99 5.39 9.69
CA VAL A 102 5.28 6.00 9.33
C VAL A 102 5.36 6.24 7.82
N MET A 103 5.03 5.24 6.99
CA MET A 103 5.05 5.34 5.54
C MET A 103 4.08 6.40 4.98
N THR A 104 3.01 6.69 5.69
CA THR A 104 2.02 7.72 5.33
C THR A 104 2.26 9.07 6.00
N GLY A 105 3.30 9.19 6.84
CA GLY A 105 3.63 10.41 7.56
C GLY A 105 2.60 10.79 8.63
N SER A 106 1.91 9.81 9.23
CA SER A 106 0.88 9.99 10.24
C SER A 106 1.23 9.31 11.56
N THR A 107 0.50 9.63 12.64
CA THR A 107 0.57 8.85 13.88
C THR A 107 -0.20 7.54 13.72
N GLN A 108 0.02 6.58 14.64
CA GLN A 108 -0.76 5.32 14.61
C GLN A 108 -2.25 5.54 14.87
N GLU A 109 -2.58 6.51 15.71
CA GLU A 109 -3.93 6.91 16.07
C GLU A 109 -4.65 7.53 14.88
N ASP A 110 -4.01 8.49 14.20
CA ASP A 110 -4.56 9.15 13.02
C ASP A 110 -4.74 8.16 11.87
N TYR A 111 -3.74 7.28 11.67
CA TYR A 111 -3.84 6.23 10.67
C TYR A 111 -5.02 5.29 10.96
N ALA A 112 -5.20 4.88 12.22
CA ALA A 112 -6.31 4.03 12.62
C ALA A 112 -7.67 4.72 12.44
N ALA A 113 -7.77 5.99 12.84
CA ALA A 113 -8.99 6.78 12.67
C ALA A 113 -9.35 6.95 11.19
N MET A 114 -8.35 7.25 10.34
CA MET A 114 -8.51 7.35 8.90
C MET A 114 -9.03 6.03 8.29
N MET A 115 -8.47 4.88 8.70
CA MET A 115 -8.91 3.57 8.20
C MET A 115 -10.33 3.24 8.63
N LEU A 116 -10.73 3.57 9.86
CA LEU A 116 -12.10 3.38 10.36
C LEU A 116 -13.10 4.30 9.64
N ALA A 117 -12.67 5.49 9.21
CA ALA A 117 -13.48 6.41 8.43
C ALA A 117 -13.65 6.02 6.95
N GLY A 118 -13.14 4.87 6.53
CA GLY A 118 -13.28 4.37 5.16
C GLY A 118 -12.01 4.42 4.32
N GLY A 119 -10.87 4.77 4.94
CA GLY A 119 -9.57 4.79 4.30
C GLY A 119 -9.21 6.15 3.68
N ARG A 120 -8.07 6.18 3.00
CA ARG A 120 -7.52 7.39 2.39
C ARG A 120 -8.34 7.82 1.16
N SER A 121 -8.50 9.12 0.97
CA SER A 121 -9.06 9.66 -0.28
C SER A 121 -8.21 9.20 -1.47
N VAL A 122 -8.86 8.93 -2.60
CA VAL A 122 -8.20 8.63 -3.87
C VAL A 122 -7.61 9.88 -4.53
N GLU A 123 -7.97 11.08 -4.05
CA GLU A 123 -7.41 12.34 -4.54
C GLU A 123 -5.90 12.39 -4.23
N GLY A 124 -5.11 12.79 -5.22
CA GLY A 124 -3.65 12.77 -5.14
C GLY A 124 -2.98 11.39 -5.38
N ASN A 125 -3.75 10.31 -5.44
CA ASN A 125 -3.26 8.96 -5.77
C ASN A 125 -3.75 8.50 -7.16
N ARG A 126 -4.00 9.45 -8.05
CA ARG A 126 -4.36 9.18 -9.45
C ARG A 126 -3.15 9.35 -10.36
N SER A 127 -3.21 8.75 -11.53
CA SER A 127 -2.23 8.97 -12.59
C SER A 127 -2.04 10.47 -12.86
N LYS A 128 -0.79 10.94 -12.87
CA LYS A 128 -0.46 12.34 -13.15
C LYS A 128 -0.79 12.74 -14.59
N SER A 129 -0.72 11.77 -15.51
CA SER A 129 -1.06 11.97 -16.93
C SER A 129 -2.58 12.05 -17.15
N GLY A 130 -3.39 11.59 -16.21
CA GLY A 130 -4.83 11.44 -16.35
C GLY A 130 -5.28 10.42 -17.41
N LYS A 131 -4.33 9.78 -18.10
CA LYS A 131 -4.58 8.86 -19.22
C LYS A 131 -5.41 7.63 -18.81
N TYR A 132 -5.25 7.19 -17.57
CA TYR A 132 -5.88 5.99 -17.01
C TYR A 132 -6.97 6.29 -15.99
N ASP A 133 -7.25 7.55 -15.76
CA ASP A 133 -8.35 7.96 -14.88
C ASP A 133 -9.67 7.58 -15.53
N LYS A 134 -10.28 6.52 -15.03
CA LYS A 134 -11.67 6.20 -15.41
C LYS A 134 -12.56 7.31 -14.87
N PRO A 135 -13.52 7.85 -15.68
CA PRO A 135 -14.45 8.85 -15.19
C PRO A 135 -15.15 8.29 -13.95
N ALA A 136 -15.12 9.07 -12.86
CA ALA A 136 -15.69 8.67 -11.59
C ALA A 136 -17.11 8.14 -11.82
N ARG A 137 -17.46 7.00 -11.20
CA ARG A 137 -18.78 6.34 -11.27
C ARG A 137 -19.89 7.22 -10.67
N LYS A 138 -20.06 8.45 -11.14
CA LYS A 138 -21.19 9.34 -10.75
C LYS A 138 -22.55 8.81 -11.24
N ALA A 139 -22.57 7.85 -12.19
CA ALA A 139 -23.80 7.35 -12.75
C ALA A 139 -24.47 6.22 -11.93
N ALA A 140 -23.77 5.51 -11.06
CA ALA A 140 -24.34 4.39 -10.30
C ALA A 140 -25.11 4.86 -9.05
N ALA A 141 -24.68 5.92 -8.38
CA ALA A 141 -25.35 6.47 -7.20
C ALA A 141 -26.74 7.06 -7.52
N LYS A 142 -26.91 7.68 -8.69
CA LYS A 142 -28.22 8.21 -9.12
C LYS A 142 -29.24 7.12 -9.47
N LYS A 143 -28.81 5.96 -9.99
CA LYS A 143 -29.73 4.84 -10.30
C LYS A 143 -30.19 4.08 -9.06
N THR A 144 -29.36 3.98 -8.02
CA THR A 144 -29.74 3.33 -6.76
C THR A 144 -30.68 4.20 -5.91
N ALA A 145 -30.45 5.52 -5.86
CA ALA A 145 -31.34 6.45 -5.16
C ALA A 145 -32.73 6.52 -5.84
N ALA A 146 -32.78 6.58 -7.17
CA ALA A 146 -34.05 6.58 -7.92
C ALA A 146 -34.81 5.26 -7.77
N LYS A 147 -34.13 4.11 -7.62
CA LYS A 147 -34.74 2.79 -7.46
C LYS A 147 -35.25 2.56 -6.04
N SER A 148 -34.66 3.19 -5.02
CA SER A 148 -35.10 3.12 -3.62
C SER A 148 -36.36 3.98 -3.37
N THR A 149 -36.42 5.17 -3.94
CA THR A 149 -37.59 6.07 -3.85
C THR A 149 -38.80 5.52 -4.60
N ALA A 150 -38.62 4.88 -5.77
CA ALA A 150 -39.70 4.23 -6.52
C ALA A 150 -40.28 3.00 -5.78
N LYS A 151 -39.44 2.26 -5.02
CA LYS A 151 -39.85 1.06 -4.26
C LYS A 151 -40.59 1.43 -2.98
N SER A 152 -40.26 2.55 -2.32
CA SER A 152 -40.97 3.06 -1.13
C SER A 152 -42.33 3.66 -1.49
N ALA A 153 -42.45 4.38 -2.61
CA ALA A 153 -43.70 4.92 -3.11
C ALA A 153 -44.69 3.82 -3.52
N LYS A 154 -44.24 2.72 -4.10
CA LYS A 154 -45.09 1.58 -4.48
C LYS A 154 -45.60 0.80 -3.26
N LYS A 155 -44.79 0.73 -2.17
CA LYS A 155 -45.17 0.05 -0.92
C LYS A 155 -46.17 0.88 -0.08
N ALA A 156 -46.12 2.22 -0.18
CA ALA A 156 -47.08 3.12 0.46
C ALA A 156 -48.47 3.04 -0.19
N LYS A 157 -48.56 3.00 -1.54
CA LYS A 157 -49.84 2.87 -2.28
C LYS A 157 -50.53 1.52 -2.04
N SER A 158 -49.77 0.42 -1.86
CA SER A 158 -50.36 -0.90 -1.60
C SER A 158 -50.95 -1.07 -0.19
N LYS A 159 -50.47 -0.27 0.80
CA LYS A 159 -51.01 -0.27 2.17
C LYS A 159 -52.28 0.57 2.34
N SER A 160 -52.45 1.61 1.49
CA SER A 160 -53.63 2.47 1.54
C SER A 160 -54.87 1.81 0.93
N SER A 161 -54.70 0.90 -0.03
CA SER A 161 -55.82 0.20 -0.67
C SER A 161 -56.37 -0.99 0.15
N LYS A 162 -55.61 -1.50 1.15
CA LYS A 162 -56.07 -2.60 2.04
C LYS A 162 -56.82 -2.14 3.31
N LYS A 163 -56.93 -0.82 3.54
CA LYS A 163 -57.58 -0.25 4.71
C LYS A 163 -59.01 0.29 4.40
N ARG A 164 -59.51 0.03 3.18
CA ARG A 164 -60.87 0.42 2.72
C ARG A 164 -61.68 -0.77 2.19
N LYS A 165 -61.66 -1.88 2.92
CA LYS A 165 -62.65 -2.97 2.82
C LYS A 165 -62.96 -3.44 4.22
#